data_f9a04e2d801166e508ca2145cb253dd4
#
_entry.id   f9a04e2d801166e508ca2145cb253dd4
#
_cell.length_a   1.000
_cell.length_b   1.000
_cell.length_c   1.000
_cell.angle_alpha   90.00
_cell.angle_beta   90.00
_cell.angle_gamma   90.00
#
_symmetry.space_group_name_H-M   'P 1'
#
loop_
_entity.id
_entity.type
_entity.pdbx_description
1 polymer ?
#
loop_
_entity_poly.entity_id
_entity_poly.type
_entity_poly.pdbx_seq_one_letter_code
_entity_poly.pdbx_strand_id
1 'polypeptide(L)'
;PELIYSSITILKENASIPVEEITVSEFNSLKYNYTFVKIWGKVISRSDPFGTNTGANISIQDASGEVTTMRIWNSTNILFNTSNQLINLELDSLLQVGQIIEVSGIGGEYSGASQIQPAYATDIVEKLEGQTGNFSASLSVSPYPFVPQLGEVIKYSYSFPSDARIKLRVFDMAGRLITTLYDEYRGISFYKEATWNGRDYLNRLVPSGTYIIHLDITDSITGKSYQKIAPLVIAAYEN
;
A
#
# COMPACT_ATOMS: atom_id res chain seq x y z
N PRO A 1 -31.04 0.61 1.26
CA PRO A 1 -32.15 -0.34 1.36
C PRO A 1 -32.22 -0.88 2.79
N GLU A 2 -33.40 -0.81 3.40
CA GLU A 2 -33.67 -1.42 4.71
C GLU A 2 -34.21 -2.84 4.48
N LEU A 3 -33.71 -3.80 5.26
CA LEU A 3 -34.28 -5.14 5.30
C LEU A 3 -35.49 -5.14 6.26
N ILE A 4 -36.69 -5.29 5.70
CA ILE A 4 -37.90 -5.49 6.48
C ILE A 4 -38.11 -7.01 6.59
N TYR A 5 -38.09 -7.54 7.82
CA TYR A 5 -38.28 -8.98 8.05
C TYR A 5 -39.38 -9.23 9.05
N SER A 6 -40.07 -10.36 8.88
CA SER A 6 -41.08 -10.87 9.81
C SER A 6 -40.51 -11.96 10.75
N SER A 7 -39.45 -12.63 10.31
CA SER A 7 -38.77 -13.66 11.11
C SER A 7 -37.32 -13.83 10.64
N ILE A 8 -36.44 -14.27 11.54
CA ILE A 8 -35.06 -14.66 11.26
C ILE A 8 -34.92 -16.12 11.68
N THR A 9 -34.38 -16.95 10.78
CA THR A 9 -34.05 -18.34 11.08
C THR A 9 -32.51 -18.50 10.99
N ILE A 10 -31.89 -18.99 12.07
CA ILE A 10 -30.47 -19.33 12.09
C ILE A 10 -30.30 -20.65 11.35
N LEU A 11 -29.67 -20.62 10.17
CA LEU A 11 -29.42 -21.81 9.36
C LEU A 11 -28.13 -22.54 9.79
N LYS A 12 -27.15 -21.81 10.31
CA LYS A 12 -25.87 -22.34 10.77
C LYS A 12 -25.28 -21.41 11.82
N GLU A 13 -24.91 -21.97 12.96
CA GLU A 13 -24.13 -21.26 14.00
C GLU A 13 -22.65 -21.35 13.70
N ASN A 14 -21.89 -20.34 14.11
CA ASN A 14 -20.42 -20.27 13.96
C ASN A 14 -19.91 -20.47 12.52
N ALA A 15 -20.70 -20.06 11.53
CA ALA A 15 -20.25 -20.06 10.15
C ALA A 15 -19.20 -18.94 9.94
N SER A 16 -18.04 -19.29 9.40
CA SER A 16 -17.10 -18.27 8.94
C SER A 16 -17.63 -17.58 7.71
N ILE A 17 -17.59 -16.25 7.71
CA ILE A 17 -17.87 -15.46 6.51
C ILE A 17 -16.56 -15.41 5.71
N PRO A 18 -16.56 -15.85 4.45
CA PRO A 18 -15.37 -15.65 3.59
C PRO A 18 -15.08 -14.16 3.47
N VAL A 19 -13.84 -13.79 3.69
CA VAL A 19 -13.36 -12.40 3.57
C VAL A 19 -12.44 -12.34 2.39
N GLU A 20 -12.77 -11.52 1.40
CA GLU A 20 -11.90 -11.24 0.27
C GLU A 20 -10.87 -10.18 0.68
N GLU A 21 -9.57 -10.51 0.55
CA GLU A 21 -8.49 -9.54 0.72
C GLU A 21 -8.28 -8.80 -0.60
N ILE A 22 -8.41 -7.49 -0.57
CA ILE A 22 -8.32 -6.62 -1.74
C ILE A 22 -7.36 -5.47 -1.48
N THR A 23 -6.87 -4.84 -2.54
CA THR A 23 -6.06 -3.63 -2.45
C THR A 23 -6.90 -2.41 -2.12
N VAL A 24 -6.26 -1.35 -1.59
CA VAL A 24 -6.96 -0.08 -1.36
C VAL A 24 -7.45 0.53 -2.68
N SER A 25 -6.71 0.34 -3.77
CA SER A 25 -7.14 0.79 -5.10
C SER A 25 -8.42 0.10 -5.56
N GLU A 26 -8.51 -1.23 -5.41
CA GLU A 26 -9.73 -1.98 -5.71
C GLU A 26 -10.89 -1.53 -4.82
N PHE A 27 -10.63 -1.33 -3.54
CA PHE A 27 -11.63 -0.86 -2.60
C PHE A 27 -12.17 0.53 -2.98
N ASN A 28 -11.29 1.47 -3.37
CA ASN A 28 -11.65 2.82 -3.81
C ASN A 28 -12.45 2.86 -5.12
N SER A 29 -12.52 1.76 -5.86
CA SER A 29 -13.35 1.67 -7.08
C SER A 29 -14.86 1.65 -6.81
N LEU A 30 -15.28 1.66 -5.54
CA LEU A 30 -16.66 1.55 -5.06
C LEU A 30 -17.37 0.21 -5.40
N LYS A 31 -16.68 -0.69 -6.08
CA LYS A 31 -17.20 -2.02 -6.44
C LYS A 31 -17.57 -2.87 -5.21
N TYR A 32 -16.85 -2.63 -4.11
CA TYR A 32 -16.97 -3.40 -2.87
C TYR A 32 -17.87 -2.72 -1.81
N ASN A 33 -18.69 -1.75 -2.21
CA ASN A 33 -19.70 -1.18 -1.33
C ASN A 33 -20.67 -2.27 -0.86
N TYR A 34 -20.99 -2.27 0.43
CA TYR A 34 -21.86 -3.24 1.11
C TYR A 34 -21.30 -4.69 1.11
N THR A 35 -20.02 -4.86 0.82
CA THR A 35 -19.33 -6.17 0.84
C THR A 35 -18.42 -6.23 2.06
N PHE A 36 -18.33 -7.41 2.70
CA PHE A 36 -17.37 -7.67 3.77
C PHE A 36 -16.02 -8.01 3.16
N VAL A 37 -15.05 -7.14 3.36
CA VAL A 37 -13.72 -7.22 2.76
C VAL A 37 -12.63 -7.00 3.79
N LYS A 38 -11.40 -7.30 3.40
CA LYS A 38 -10.20 -7.07 4.16
C LYS A 38 -9.23 -6.23 3.33
N ILE A 39 -8.71 -5.18 3.94
CA ILE A 39 -7.63 -4.36 3.40
C ILE A 39 -6.54 -4.22 4.46
N TRP A 40 -5.37 -3.75 4.07
CA TRP A 40 -4.33 -3.42 5.01
C TRP A 40 -3.47 -2.27 4.49
N GLY A 41 -2.77 -1.62 5.39
CA GLY A 41 -1.89 -0.51 5.08
C GLY A 41 -1.39 0.20 6.32
N LYS A 42 -0.68 1.29 6.08
CA LYS A 42 -0.11 2.14 7.12
C LYS A 42 -1.11 3.21 7.54
N VAL A 43 -1.28 3.41 8.82
CA VAL A 43 -2.00 4.56 9.36
C VAL A 43 -1.19 5.83 9.09
N ILE A 44 -1.76 6.75 8.31
CA ILE A 44 -1.09 8.02 7.92
C ILE A 44 -1.71 9.24 8.58
N SER A 45 -2.97 9.14 8.99
CA SER A 45 -3.64 10.18 9.79
C SER A 45 -4.78 9.60 10.61
N ARG A 46 -5.15 10.33 11.66
CA ARG A 46 -6.26 9.97 12.54
C ARG A 46 -6.99 11.22 13.00
N SER A 47 -8.31 11.14 13.08
CA SER A 47 -9.20 12.16 13.62
C SER A 47 -10.14 11.49 14.60
N ASP A 48 -10.05 11.87 15.86
CA ASP A 48 -10.87 11.34 16.94
C ASP A 48 -12.26 12.02 17.01
N PRO A 49 -13.24 11.43 17.71
CA PRO A 49 -14.56 12.01 17.85
C PRO A 49 -14.47 13.39 18.55
N PHE A 50 -15.19 14.36 18.02
CA PHE A 50 -15.26 15.72 18.57
C PHE A 50 -16.63 16.33 18.38
N GLY A 51 -17.19 16.95 19.42
CA GLY A 51 -18.50 17.60 19.35
C GLY A 51 -19.61 16.63 18.99
N THR A 52 -20.32 16.90 17.92
CA THR A 52 -21.40 16.04 17.39
C THR A 52 -20.86 14.88 16.51
N ASN A 53 -19.57 14.84 16.21
CA ASN A 53 -18.98 13.75 15.48
C ASN A 53 -18.81 12.51 16.40
N THR A 54 -19.57 11.47 16.11
CA THR A 54 -19.68 10.25 16.94
C THR A 54 -18.82 9.10 16.41
N GLY A 55 -17.63 9.39 15.89
CA GLY A 55 -16.72 8.36 15.43
C GLY A 55 -15.36 8.88 15.02
N ALA A 56 -14.37 7.99 15.01
CA ALA A 56 -13.02 8.26 14.53
C ALA A 56 -12.88 7.97 13.04
N ASN A 57 -12.09 8.78 12.34
CA ASN A 57 -11.63 8.49 10.99
C ASN A 57 -10.12 8.21 11.02
N ILE A 58 -9.72 7.11 10.43
CA ILE A 58 -8.33 6.70 10.30
C ILE A 58 -8.02 6.54 8.82
N SER A 59 -7.06 7.32 8.31
CA SER A 59 -6.61 7.17 6.92
C SER A 59 -5.56 6.07 6.85
N ILE A 60 -5.79 5.12 5.97
CA ILE A 60 -4.93 3.96 5.72
C ILE A 60 -4.37 4.09 4.31
N GLN A 61 -3.05 4.02 4.18
CA GLN A 61 -2.35 4.03 2.91
C GLN A 61 -1.75 2.65 2.64
N ASP A 62 -2.03 2.09 1.47
CA ASP A 62 -1.44 0.83 1.05
C ASP A 62 -0.07 1.01 0.36
N ALA A 63 0.50 -0.08 -0.10
CA ALA A 63 1.79 -0.12 -0.78
C ALA A 63 1.84 0.65 -2.10
N SER A 64 0.72 0.85 -2.76
CA SER A 64 0.64 1.61 -4.01
C SER A 64 0.64 3.12 -3.78
N GLY A 65 0.45 3.56 -2.53
CA GLY A 65 0.26 4.95 -2.17
C GLY A 65 -1.21 5.38 -2.14
N GLU A 66 -2.12 4.48 -2.51
CA GLU A 66 -3.56 4.72 -2.44
C GLU A 66 -4.02 4.83 -0.99
N VAL A 67 -4.96 5.74 -0.76
CA VAL A 67 -5.46 6.06 0.59
C VAL A 67 -6.95 5.80 0.65
N THR A 68 -7.38 5.18 1.73
CA THR A 68 -8.80 5.03 2.08
C THR A 68 -9.05 5.39 3.54
N THR A 69 -10.31 5.50 3.92
CA THR A 69 -10.71 5.83 5.29
C THR A 69 -11.32 4.61 5.98
N MET A 70 -10.81 4.28 7.16
CA MET A 70 -11.52 3.44 8.11
C MET A 70 -12.35 4.33 9.05
N ARG A 71 -13.65 4.04 9.14
CA ARG A 71 -14.57 4.73 10.03
C ARG A 71 -14.96 3.84 11.20
N ILE A 72 -14.63 4.26 12.41
CA ILE A 72 -15.00 3.58 13.66
C ILE A 72 -16.08 4.41 14.34
N TRP A 73 -17.30 3.87 14.37
CA TRP A 73 -18.43 4.53 15.03
C TRP A 73 -18.41 4.32 16.54
N ASN A 74 -18.70 5.36 17.32
CA ASN A 74 -18.79 5.24 18.78
C ASN A 74 -19.90 4.29 19.24
N SER A 75 -20.94 4.12 18.42
CA SER A 75 -22.02 3.16 18.67
C SER A 75 -21.58 1.70 18.71
N THR A 76 -20.41 1.39 18.13
CA THR A 76 -19.82 0.03 18.19
C THR A 76 -19.12 -0.26 19.50
N ASN A 77 -18.78 0.76 20.29
CA ASN A 77 -18.02 0.66 21.53
C ASN A 77 -16.70 -0.11 21.41
N ILE A 78 -16.01 -0.02 20.26
CA ILE A 78 -14.74 -0.72 20.04
C ILE A 78 -13.51 0.12 20.36
N LEU A 79 -13.57 1.44 20.17
CA LEU A 79 -12.49 2.37 20.46
C LEU A 79 -12.94 3.48 21.42
N PHE A 80 -14.05 4.15 21.11
CA PHE A 80 -14.68 5.16 21.95
C PHE A 80 -16.10 4.73 22.31
N ASN A 81 -16.58 5.16 23.49
CA ASN A 81 -17.98 5.01 23.85
C ASN A 81 -18.84 6.13 23.24
N THR A 82 -20.15 6.06 23.44
CA THR A 82 -21.12 7.06 22.95
C THR A 82 -20.94 8.46 23.54
N SER A 83 -20.15 8.59 24.59
CA SER A 83 -19.78 9.88 25.22
C SER A 83 -18.42 10.40 24.74
N ASN A 84 -17.88 9.86 23.65
CA ASN A 84 -16.56 10.19 23.08
C ASN A 84 -15.37 9.91 24.02
N GLN A 85 -15.53 9.01 24.97
CA GLN A 85 -14.44 8.61 25.86
C GLN A 85 -13.73 7.39 25.28
N LEU A 86 -12.40 7.46 25.24
CA LEU A 86 -11.55 6.32 24.83
C LEU A 86 -11.73 5.17 25.83
N ILE A 87 -12.03 3.98 25.33
CA ILE A 87 -12.31 2.79 26.16
C ILE A 87 -11.41 1.60 25.86
N ASN A 88 -10.63 1.64 24.76
CA ASN A 88 -9.76 0.55 24.34
C ASN A 88 -8.34 1.08 24.04
N LEU A 89 -7.47 1.05 25.06
CA LEU A 89 -6.09 1.54 24.95
C LEU A 89 -5.20 0.67 24.07
N GLU A 90 -5.48 -0.63 23.99
CA GLU A 90 -4.72 -1.54 23.13
C GLU A 90 -4.96 -1.22 21.65
N LEU A 91 -6.23 -1.12 21.28
CA LEU A 91 -6.61 -0.70 19.93
C LEU A 91 -6.15 0.73 19.63
N ASP A 92 -6.20 1.63 20.62
CA ASP A 92 -5.68 2.99 20.47
C ASP A 92 -4.22 3.02 20.07
N SER A 93 -3.39 2.20 20.71
CA SER A 93 -1.96 2.06 20.40
C SER A 93 -1.74 1.54 18.97
N LEU A 94 -2.59 0.61 18.53
CA LEU A 94 -2.55 0.03 17.19
C LEU A 94 -2.91 1.05 16.09
N LEU A 95 -3.70 2.05 16.43
CA LEU A 95 -4.21 3.05 15.50
C LEU A 95 -3.40 4.36 15.51
N GLN A 96 -2.19 4.34 16.04
CA GLN A 96 -1.29 5.49 15.98
C GLN A 96 -0.69 5.65 14.58
N VAL A 97 -0.40 6.89 14.20
CA VAL A 97 0.25 7.20 12.91
C VAL A 97 1.59 6.46 12.83
N GLY A 98 1.78 5.74 11.75
CA GLY A 98 2.97 4.91 11.51
C GLY A 98 2.74 3.42 11.67
N GLN A 99 1.73 2.99 12.42
CA GLN A 99 1.39 1.57 12.59
C GLN A 99 0.87 0.96 11.28
N ILE A 100 1.14 -0.34 11.09
CA ILE A 100 0.61 -1.09 9.96
C ILE A 100 -0.47 -2.03 10.48
N ILE A 101 -1.64 -1.90 9.90
CA ILE A 101 -2.83 -2.64 10.32
C ILE A 101 -3.46 -3.37 9.15
N GLU A 102 -4.10 -4.48 9.48
CA GLU A 102 -5.05 -5.17 8.64
C GLU A 102 -6.44 -4.91 9.23
N VAL A 103 -7.39 -4.54 8.40
CA VAL A 103 -8.76 -4.29 8.82
C VAL A 103 -9.74 -5.06 7.95
N SER A 104 -10.63 -5.79 8.60
CA SER A 104 -11.81 -6.40 8.00
C SER A 104 -13.04 -5.55 8.31
N GLY A 105 -13.95 -5.40 7.37
CA GLY A 105 -15.13 -4.59 7.60
C GLY A 105 -16.05 -4.51 6.40
N ILE A 106 -17.19 -3.88 6.60
CA ILE A 106 -18.13 -3.61 5.52
C ILE A 106 -17.66 -2.36 4.75
N GLY A 107 -17.57 -2.50 3.44
CA GLY A 107 -17.35 -1.36 2.53
C GLY A 107 -18.57 -0.43 2.54
N GLY A 108 -18.33 0.86 2.65
CA GLY A 108 -19.35 1.89 2.56
C GLY A 108 -18.86 3.07 1.75
N GLU A 109 -19.73 4.04 1.55
CA GLU A 109 -19.44 5.27 0.84
C GLU A 109 -19.87 6.48 1.67
N TYR A 110 -19.02 7.50 1.69
CA TYR A 110 -19.38 8.81 2.23
C TYR A 110 -18.85 9.92 1.31
N SER A 111 -19.74 10.75 0.81
CA SER A 111 -19.41 11.87 -0.10
C SER A 111 -18.60 11.44 -1.33
N GLY A 112 -18.90 10.29 -1.91
CA GLY A 112 -18.22 9.76 -3.09
C GLY A 112 -16.90 9.04 -2.81
N ALA A 113 -16.49 8.89 -1.55
CA ALA A 113 -15.28 8.18 -1.15
C ALA A 113 -15.60 6.88 -0.41
N SER A 114 -14.81 5.85 -0.67
CA SER A 114 -14.93 4.56 0.03
C SER A 114 -14.53 4.69 1.50
N GLN A 115 -15.27 4.00 2.36
CA GLN A 115 -14.96 3.86 3.78
C GLN A 115 -15.11 2.39 4.20
N ILE A 116 -14.10 1.84 4.90
CA ILE A 116 -14.25 0.54 5.55
C ILE A 116 -14.71 0.73 6.99
N GLN A 117 -15.68 -0.06 7.41
CA GLN A 117 -16.34 0.04 8.72
C GLN A 117 -16.21 -1.29 9.48
N PRO A 118 -15.27 -1.40 10.40
CA PRO A 118 -15.15 -2.57 11.28
C PRO A 118 -16.31 -2.58 12.31
N ALA A 119 -16.77 -3.77 12.67
CA ALA A 119 -17.83 -3.97 13.65
C ALA A 119 -17.29 -4.34 15.05
N TYR A 120 -16.13 -4.99 15.11
CA TYR A 120 -15.50 -5.48 16.35
C TYR A 120 -14.04 -5.02 16.44
N ALA A 121 -13.52 -4.95 17.65
CA ALA A 121 -12.10 -4.64 17.87
C ALA A 121 -11.18 -5.69 17.22
N THR A 122 -11.61 -6.94 17.15
CA THR A 122 -10.89 -8.05 16.49
C THR A 122 -10.86 -7.98 14.98
N ASP A 123 -11.64 -7.10 14.38
CA ASP A 123 -11.58 -6.83 12.93
C ASP A 123 -10.36 -6.00 12.54
N ILE A 124 -9.67 -5.44 13.54
CA ILE A 124 -8.49 -4.62 13.36
C ILE A 124 -7.35 -5.30 14.09
N VAL A 125 -6.34 -5.70 13.35
CA VAL A 125 -5.17 -6.38 13.91
C VAL A 125 -3.88 -5.72 13.43
N GLU A 126 -2.84 -5.82 14.23
CA GLU A 126 -1.51 -5.45 13.77
C GLU A 126 -1.10 -6.36 12.63
N LYS A 127 -0.65 -5.77 11.53
CA LYS A 127 0.01 -6.52 10.47
C LYS A 127 1.46 -6.68 10.85
N LEU A 128 1.81 -7.77 11.51
CA LEU A 128 3.19 -8.09 11.83
C LEU A 128 3.99 -8.26 10.53
N GLU A 129 5.10 -7.56 10.44
CA GLU A 129 6.06 -7.74 9.35
C GLU A 129 6.45 -9.21 9.26
N GLY A 130 6.19 -9.83 8.10
CA GLY A 130 6.41 -11.28 7.88
C GLY A 130 5.15 -12.12 7.77
N GLN A 131 3.96 -11.64 8.10
CA GLN A 131 2.71 -12.28 7.68
C GLN A 131 2.36 -11.77 6.27
N THR A 132 2.80 -12.50 5.29
CA THR A 132 2.59 -12.25 3.88
C THR A 132 1.15 -12.47 3.45
N GLY A 133 0.30 -11.47 3.58
CA GLY A 133 -0.63 -11.20 2.49
C GLY A 133 0.21 -10.75 1.31
N ASN A 134 -0.14 -11.07 0.09
CA ASN A 134 0.65 -10.88 -1.13
C ASN A 134 1.32 -9.49 -1.31
N PHE A 135 2.23 -9.11 -0.41
CA PHE A 135 3.13 -8.00 -0.60
C PHE A 135 4.20 -8.45 -1.58
N SER A 136 3.99 -8.17 -2.82
CA SER A 136 5.04 -8.32 -3.81
C SER A 136 5.70 -6.96 -4.01
N ALA A 137 7.02 -6.94 -3.91
CA ALA A 137 7.77 -5.80 -4.40
C ALA A 137 7.27 -5.44 -5.80
N SER A 138 6.95 -4.19 -6.04
CA SER A 138 6.56 -3.70 -7.36
C SER A 138 7.67 -2.85 -7.95
N LEU A 139 7.78 -2.87 -9.26
CA LEU A 139 8.66 -2.00 -10.03
C LEU A 139 7.94 -1.60 -11.31
N SER A 140 7.75 -0.32 -11.50
CA SER A 140 7.20 0.26 -12.73
C SER A 140 8.17 1.25 -13.34
N VAL A 141 8.23 1.32 -14.67
CA VAL A 141 9.13 2.18 -15.43
C VAL A 141 8.35 2.86 -16.54
N SER A 142 8.43 4.20 -16.62
CA SER A 142 7.70 4.97 -17.65
C SER A 142 8.28 6.40 -17.78
N PRO A 143 8.17 7.04 -18.94
CA PRO A 143 7.83 6.50 -20.24
C PRO A 143 9.04 5.79 -20.88
N TYR A 144 8.82 5.03 -21.93
CA TYR A 144 9.91 4.55 -22.80
C TYR A 144 9.41 4.42 -24.25
N PRO A 145 10.26 4.61 -25.27
CA PRO A 145 11.67 5.00 -25.17
C PRO A 145 11.85 6.44 -24.66
N PHE A 146 13.03 6.75 -24.13
CA PHE A 146 13.43 8.11 -23.79
C PHE A 146 14.78 8.46 -24.43
N VAL A 147 15.05 9.76 -24.62
CA VAL A 147 16.23 10.30 -25.33
C VAL A 147 17.06 11.15 -24.34
N PRO A 148 18.03 10.57 -23.63
CA PRO A 148 18.85 11.29 -22.66
C PRO A 148 19.64 12.48 -23.25
N GLN A 149 19.98 12.42 -24.53
CA GLN A 149 20.67 13.51 -25.24
C GLN A 149 19.84 14.79 -25.30
N LEU A 150 18.50 14.68 -25.25
CA LEU A 150 17.57 15.81 -25.18
C LEU A 150 17.27 16.24 -23.73
N GLY A 151 17.95 15.67 -22.74
CA GLY A 151 17.72 15.95 -21.33
C GLY A 151 16.50 15.21 -20.75
N GLU A 152 15.94 14.26 -21.50
CA GLU A 152 14.86 13.45 -20.99
C GLU A 152 15.33 12.52 -19.87
N VAL A 153 14.42 12.20 -18.98
CA VAL A 153 14.63 11.26 -17.89
C VAL A 153 13.54 10.20 -17.92
N ILE A 154 13.90 8.99 -17.55
CA ILE A 154 12.91 7.95 -17.30
C ILE A 154 12.50 7.98 -15.81
N LYS A 155 11.22 7.91 -15.56
CA LYS A 155 10.68 7.75 -14.20
C LYS A 155 10.55 6.28 -13.88
N TYR A 156 10.84 5.93 -12.65
CA TYR A 156 10.55 4.61 -12.12
C TYR A 156 9.94 4.74 -10.73
N SER A 157 9.05 3.83 -10.43
CA SER A 157 8.46 3.69 -9.11
C SER A 157 8.64 2.27 -8.60
N TYR A 158 8.78 2.15 -7.30
CA TYR A 158 8.87 0.85 -6.63
C TYR A 158 8.21 0.92 -5.25
N SER A 159 7.74 -0.23 -4.81
CA SER A 159 7.21 -0.42 -3.46
C SER A 159 7.87 -1.62 -2.78
N PHE A 160 7.88 -1.62 -1.47
CA PHE A 160 8.43 -2.72 -0.67
C PHE A 160 7.74 -2.80 0.71
N PRO A 161 7.65 -4.01 1.28
CA PRO A 161 6.74 -4.30 2.39
C PRO A 161 7.26 -3.92 3.78
N SER A 162 8.56 -3.77 3.98
CA SER A 162 9.16 -3.70 5.33
C SER A 162 10.43 -2.88 5.36
N ASP A 163 11.04 -2.74 6.53
CA ASP A 163 12.42 -2.27 6.64
C ASP A 163 13.32 -3.19 5.85
N ALA A 164 14.00 -2.64 4.86
CA ALA A 164 14.74 -3.43 3.89
C ALA A 164 16.01 -2.74 3.41
N ARG A 165 16.98 -3.57 3.03
CA ARG A 165 18.06 -3.12 2.15
C ARG A 165 17.57 -3.15 0.72
N ILE A 166 17.67 -2.03 0.03
CA ILE A 166 17.24 -1.87 -1.35
C ILE A 166 18.44 -1.64 -2.23
N LYS A 167 18.55 -2.45 -3.29
CA LYS A 167 19.49 -2.24 -4.38
C LYS A 167 18.72 -2.06 -5.68
N LEU A 168 18.88 -0.91 -6.30
CA LEU A 168 18.31 -0.62 -7.60
C LEU A 168 19.46 -0.37 -8.58
N ARG A 169 19.56 -1.20 -9.60
CA ARG A 169 20.68 -1.24 -10.53
C ARG A 169 20.18 -1.28 -11.97
N VAL A 170 20.96 -0.71 -12.87
CA VAL A 170 20.73 -0.78 -14.32
C VAL A 170 21.79 -1.66 -14.96
N PHE A 171 21.35 -2.59 -15.80
CA PHE A 171 22.20 -3.50 -16.56
C PHE A 171 21.91 -3.36 -18.06
N ASP A 172 22.93 -3.64 -18.88
CA ASP A 172 22.69 -3.86 -20.30
C ASP A 172 22.21 -5.30 -20.59
N MET A 173 21.88 -5.57 -21.83
CA MET A 173 21.39 -6.90 -22.25
C MET A 173 22.44 -8.01 -22.15
N ALA A 174 23.73 -7.67 -22.00
CA ALA A 174 24.80 -8.63 -21.73
C ALA A 174 25.02 -8.90 -20.24
N GLY A 175 24.19 -8.30 -19.35
CA GLY A 175 24.29 -8.46 -17.91
C GLY A 175 25.39 -7.59 -17.26
N ARG A 176 25.98 -6.65 -17.97
CA ARG A 176 26.99 -5.76 -17.41
C ARG A 176 26.30 -4.64 -16.61
N LEU A 177 26.81 -4.39 -15.40
CA LEU A 177 26.31 -3.30 -14.57
C LEU A 177 26.66 -1.94 -15.20
N ILE A 178 25.64 -1.13 -15.42
CA ILE A 178 25.77 0.23 -15.96
C ILE A 178 25.89 1.24 -14.81
N THR A 179 24.97 1.16 -13.85
CA THR A 179 24.99 2.04 -12.69
C THR A 179 24.18 1.45 -11.54
N THR A 180 24.52 1.86 -10.32
CA THR A 180 23.69 1.61 -9.14
C THR A 180 22.97 2.91 -8.80
N LEU A 181 21.65 2.88 -8.87
CA LEU A 181 20.80 4.03 -8.56
C LEU A 181 20.62 4.19 -7.05
N TYR A 182 20.43 3.05 -6.35
CA TYR A 182 20.33 2.98 -4.89
C TYR A 182 21.00 1.70 -4.35
N ASP A 183 21.68 1.81 -3.21
CA ASP A 183 22.11 0.69 -2.36
C ASP A 183 22.12 1.19 -0.93
N GLU A 184 20.99 1.12 -0.25
CA GLU A 184 20.83 1.67 1.09
C GLU A 184 19.73 0.93 1.86
N TYR A 185 19.77 1.10 3.19
CA TYR A 185 18.69 0.69 4.06
C TYR A 185 17.59 1.75 4.05
N ARG A 186 16.36 1.29 3.93
CA ARG A 186 15.16 2.12 3.99
C ARG A 186 14.19 1.56 5.02
N GLY A 187 13.60 2.46 5.80
CA GLY A 187 12.43 2.15 6.61
C GLY A 187 11.24 1.79 5.72
N ILE A 188 10.15 1.38 6.34
CA ILE A 188 8.93 1.03 5.64
C ILE A 188 8.54 2.15 4.68
N SER A 189 8.43 1.80 3.41
CA SER A 189 7.96 2.72 2.38
C SER A 189 7.08 1.95 1.41
N PHE A 190 5.84 2.40 1.30
CA PHE A 190 4.88 1.78 0.42
C PHE A 190 5.09 2.15 -1.04
N TYR A 191 5.58 3.37 -1.29
CA TYR A 191 5.75 3.86 -2.65
C TYR A 191 6.89 4.87 -2.72
N LYS A 192 7.74 4.72 -3.74
CA LYS A 192 8.82 5.66 -4.08
C LYS A 192 8.87 5.90 -5.58
N GLU A 193 8.99 7.17 -5.95
CA GLU A 193 9.30 7.58 -7.32
C GLU A 193 10.70 8.18 -7.37
N ALA A 194 11.39 7.92 -8.47
CA ALA A 194 12.65 8.55 -8.80
C ALA A 194 12.89 8.55 -10.31
N THR A 195 13.99 9.14 -10.74
CA THR A 195 14.32 9.27 -12.15
C THR A 195 15.74 8.80 -12.43
N TRP A 196 15.98 8.34 -13.67
CA TRP A 196 17.31 8.10 -14.20
C TRP A 196 17.50 8.86 -15.52
N ASN A 197 18.65 9.48 -15.69
CA ASN A 197 18.97 10.35 -16.80
C ASN A 197 19.81 9.67 -17.91
N GLY A 198 19.86 8.35 -17.93
CA GLY A 198 20.59 7.60 -18.94
C GLY A 198 22.11 7.67 -18.84
N ARG A 199 22.66 7.87 -17.63
CA ARG A 199 24.11 7.94 -17.42
C ARG A 199 24.64 6.76 -16.61
N ASP A 200 25.88 6.36 -16.96
CA ASP A 200 26.61 5.32 -16.23
C ASP A 200 27.21 5.86 -14.92
N TYR A 201 27.91 5.00 -14.18
CA TYR A 201 28.58 5.35 -12.92
C TYR A 201 29.72 6.38 -13.07
N LEU A 202 30.22 6.62 -14.31
CA LEU A 202 31.17 7.67 -14.63
C LEU A 202 30.47 8.94 -15.16
N ASN A 203 29.17 9.04 -15.02
CA ASN A 203 28.34 10.15 -15.52
C ASN A 203 28.34 10.35 -17.05
N ARG A 204 28.71 9.33 -17.82
CA ARG A 204 28.68 9.33 -19.30
C ARG A 204 27.32 8.83 -19.78
N LEU A 205 26.82 9.43 -20.84
CA LEU A 205 25.62 8.94 -21.50
C LEU A 205 25.85 7.52 -22.04
N VAL A 206 24.91 6.63 -21.74
CA VAL A 206 24.96 5.26 -22.24
C VAL A 206 24.45 5.21 -23.70
N PRO A 207 24.91 4.28 -24.53
CA PRO A 207 24.41 4.11 -25.89
C PRO A 207 22.91 3.87 -25.98
N SER A 208 22.30 4.18 -27.14
CA SER A 208 20.94 3.74 -27.42
C SER A 208 20.83 2.22 -27.40
N GLY A 209 19.71 1.73 -26.91
CA GLY A 209 19.48 0.30 -26.77
C GLY A 209 18.53 -0.07 -25.64
N THR A 210 18.39 -1.36 -25.42
CA THR A 210 17.58 -1.91 -24.32
C THR A 210 18.44 -2.16 -23.11
N TYR A 211 17.92 -1.79 -21.96
CA TYR A 211 18.52 -1.98 -20.64
C TYR A 211 17.51 -2.64 -19.71
N ILE A 212 17.99 -3.12 -18.58
CA ILE A 212 17.16 -3.72 -17.53
C ILE A 212 17.39 -2.94 -16.26
N ILE A 213 16.33 -2.42 -15.66
CA ILE A 213 16.34 -1.96 -14.28
C ILE A 213 15.99 -3.13 -13.38
N HIS A 214 16.83 -3.38 -12.38
CA HIS A 214 16.72 -4.50 -11.45
C HIS A 214 16.59 -3.98 -10.02
N LEU A 215 15.48 -4.30 -9.40
CA LEU A 215 15.19 -4.03 -7.99
C LEU A 215 15.45 -5.32 -7.20
N ASP A 216 16.30 -5.22 -6.20
CA ASP A 216 16.61 -6.27 -5.23
C ASP A 216 16.35 -5.72 -3.84
N ILE A 217 15.44 -6.34 -3.11
CA ILE A 217 15.01 -5.94 -1.78
C ILE A 217 15.27 -7.09 -0.83
N THR A 218 16.04 -6.85 0.21
CA THR A 218 16.26 -7.81 1.30
C THR A 218 15.64 -7.27 2.57
N ASP A 219 14.60 -7.94 3.03
CA ASP A 219 13.91 -7.65 4.29
C ASP A 219 14.90 -7.78 5.46
N SER A 220 15.00 -6.75 6.28
CA SER A 220 15.98 -6.68 7.36
C SER A 220 15.62 -7.58 8.56
N ILE A 221 14.35 -7.92 8.70
CA ILE A 221 13.83 -8.72 9.82
C ILE A 221 13.86 -10.20 9.48
N THR A 222 13.29 -10.56 8.32
CA THR A 222 13.12 -11.95 7.91
C THR A 222 14.26 -12.49 7.08
N GLY A 223 15.12 -11.62 6.52
CA GLY A 223 16.17 -11.97 5.55
C GLY A 223 15.64 -12.43 4.19
N LYS A 224 14.32 -12.37 3.95
CA LYS A 224 13.74 -12.71 2.65
C LYS A 224 14.13 -11.70 1.59
N SER A 225 14.40 -12.21 0.39
CA SER A 225 14.73 -11.37 -0.76
C SER A 225 13.61 -11.37 -1.79
N TYR A 226 13.33 -10.19 -2.34
CA TYR A 226 12.36 -9.96 -3.39
C TYR A 226 13.08 -9.32 -4.57
N GLN A 227 12.81 -9.80 -5.77
CA GLN A 227 13.45 -9.27 -6.97
C GLN A 227 12.39 -8.93 -8.01
N LYS A 228 12.57 -7.79 -8.65
CA LYS A 228 11.78 -7.35 -9.80
C LYS A 228 12.70 -6.79 -10.87
N ILE A 229 12.31 -7.02 -12.10
CA ILE A 229 12.99 -6.46 -13.27
C ILE A 229 11.97 -5.76 -14.16
N ALA A 230 12.41 -4.68 -14.80
CA ALA A 230 11.63 -4.00 -15.83
C ALA A 230 12.56 -3.60 -16.98
N PRO A 231 12.15 -3.78 -18.23
CA PRO A 231 12.91 -3.27 -19.36
C PRO A 231 12.78 -1.75 -19.47
N LEU A 232 13.77 -1.12 -20.03
CA LEU A 232 13.74 0.27 -20.46
C LEU A 232 14.47 0.43 -21.80
N VAL A 233 14.07 1.39 -22.59
CA VAL A 233 14.63 1.63 -23.92
C VAL A 233 15.12 3.07 -24.04
N ILE A 234 16.39 3.19 -24.41
CA ILE A 234 17.01 4.47 -24.78
C ILE A 234 17.01 4.57 -26.30
N ALA A 235 16.32 5.58 -26.81
CA ALA A 235 16.30 5.84 -28.24
C ALA A 235 17.55 6.62 -28.70
N ALA A 236 17.92 6.43 -29.96
CA ALA A 236 18.92 7.25 -30.59
C ALA A 236 18.35 8.65 -30.89
N TYR A 237 19.17 9.66 -30.70
CA TYR A 237 18.88 10.99 -31.24
C TYR A 237 19.41 11.01 -32.67
N GLU A 238 18.50 11.10 -33.64
CA GLU A 238 18.85 11.33 -35.05
C GLU A 238 18.79 12.84 -35.32
N ASN A 239 19.91 13.39 -35.84
CA ASN A 239 19.99 14.79 -36.27
C ASN A 239 19.32 14.98 -37.61
#